data_4ec1e837aa2cb14610f25dfd551354d9
#
_entry.id   4ec1e837aa2cb14610f25dfd551354d9
#
_cell.length_a   1.000
_cell.length_b   1.000
_cell.length_c   1.000
_cell.angle_alpha   90.00
_cell.angle_beta   90.00
_cell.angle_gamma   90.00
#
_symmetry.space_group_name_H-M   'P 1'
#
loop_
_entity.id
_entity.type
_entity.pdbx_description
1 polymer ?
#
loop_
_entity_poly.entity_id
_entity_poly.type
_entity_poly.pdbx_seq_one_letter_code
_entity_poly.pdbx_strand_id
1 'polypeptide(L)'
;QMCIRDRVICPCSGTTIGKLAAGISDNLVTRSAIVAMKERRKLIIVPREAPYATIHLENMAKLSSMDTVIIPASPGFYNHPKSIDDLVDFIIARILDHIGYEHNLGKRWTGEEIN
;
A
#
# COMPACT_ATOMS: atom_id res chain seq x y z
N GLN A 1 -4.22 16.21 0.82
CA GLN A 1 -4.80 16.56 -0.46
C GLN A 1 -4.41 15.56 -1.52
N MET A 2 -5.38 15.06 -2.27
CA MET A 2 -5.16 14.01 -3.23
C MET A 2 -4.58 14.56 -4.54
N CYS A 3 -3.61 13.85 -5.08
CA CYS A 3 -3.01 14.21 -6.37
C CYS A 3 -3.35 13.14 -7.41
N ILE A 4 -3.83 13.54 -8.59
CA ILE A 4 -4.22 12.59 -9.63
C ILE A 4 -3.04 11.79 -10.17
N ARG A 5 -1.83 12.18 -9.84
CA ARG A 5 -0.62 11.44 -10.25
C ARG A 5 -0.16 10.43 -9.23
N ASP A 6 -0.82 10.38 -8.08
CA ASP A 6 -0.53 9.35 -7.09
C ASP A 6 -0.97 7.99 -7.62
N ARG A 7 -0.29 6.94 -7.20
CA ARG A 7 -0.56 5.60 -7.69
C ARG A 7 -0.73 4.63 -6.53
N VAL A 8 -1.67 3.71 -6.68
CA VAL A 8 -1.89 2.64 -5.72
C VAL A 8 -1.91 1.33 -6.48
N ILE A 9 -1.10 0.38 -6.05
CA ILE A 9 -1.13 -0.98 -6.60
C ILE A 9 -1.71 -1.88 -5.53
N CYS A 10 -2.92 -2.36 -5.76
CA CYS A 10 -3.66 -3.15 -4.77
C CYS A 10 -4.43 -4.25 -5.46
N PRO A 11 -4.12 -5.50 -5.23
CA PRO A 11 -2.94 -6.01 -4.52
C PRO A 11 -1.67 -5.94 -5.37
N CYS A 12 -0.53 -6.00 -4.73
CA CYS A 12 0.75 -5.96 -5.42
C CYS A 12 1.44 -7.30 -5.25
N SER A 13 1.73 -7.98 -6.36
CA SER A 13 2.37 -9.28 -6.30
C SER A 13 3.85 -9.16 -5.98
N GLY A 14 4.43 -10.27 -5.50
CA GLY A 14 5.87 -10.32 -5.27
C GLY A 14 6.68 -10.07 -6.53
N THR A 15 6.17 -10.53 -7.69
CA THR A 15 6.81 -10.29 -8.97
C THR A 15 6.85 -8.80 -9.27
N THR A 16 5.74 -8.10 -9.06
CA THR A 16 5.69 -6.65 -9.30
C THR A 16 6.63 -5.92 -8.35
N ILE A 17 6.64 -6.31 -7.08
CA ILE A 17 7.57 -5.72 -6.10
C ILE A 17 9.01 -5.88 -6.58
N GLY A 18 9.36 -7.08 -7.04
CA GLY A 18 10.70 -7.35 -7.53
C GLY A 18 11.06 -6.50 -8.74
N LYS A 19 10.12 -6.36 -9.67
CA LYS A 19 10.36 -5.53 -10.85
C LYS A 19 10.59 -4.07 -10.47
N LEU A 20 9.77 -3.54 -9.57
CA LEU A 20 9.91 -2.15 -9.14
C LEU A 20 11.24 -1.93 -8.43
N ALA A 21 11.64 -2.86 -7.59
CA ALA A 21 12.92 -2.75 -6.87
C ALA A 21 14.11 -2.81 -7.83
N ALA A 22 13.97 -3.50 -8.96
CA ALA A 22 15.00 -3.61 -9.97
C ALA A 22 14.89 -2.53 -11.06
N GLY A 23 13.87 -1.69 -11.01
CA GLY A 23 13.68 -0.65 -12.01
C GLY A 23 13.13 -1.15 -13.34
N ILE A 24 12.45 -2.29 -13.34
CA ILE A 24 11.92 -2.89 -14.57
C ILE A 24 10.51 -2.38 -14.80
N SER A 25 10.27 -1.80 -15.98
CA SER A 25 8.95 -1.32 -16.35
C SER A 25 8.56 -1.95 -17.69
N ASP A 26 8.02 -3.17 -17.62
CA ASP A 26 7.70 -3.94 -18.83
C ASP A 26 6.19 -4.12 -19.04
N ASN A 27 5.37 -3.44 -18.25
CA ASN A 27 3.93 -3.42 -18.46
C ASN A 27 3.37 -2.11 -17.94
N LEU A 28 2.07 -1.90 -18.13
CA LEU A 28 1.47 -0.63 -17.77
C LEU A 28 1.55 -0.35 -16.26
N VAL A 29 1.34 -1.38 -15.45
CA VAL A 29 1.37 -1.22 -14.00
C VAL A 29 2.77 -0.79 -13.54
N THR A 30 3.80 -1.54 -13.95
CA THR A 30 5.17 -1.22 -13.55
C THR A 30 5.62 0.11 -14.13
N ARG A 31 5.22 0.42 -15.35
CA ARG A 31 5.55 1.70 -15.97
C ARG A 31 4.95 2.86 -15.18
N SER A 32 3.67 2.78 -14.84
CA SER A 32 3.02 3.81 -14.02
C SER A 32 3.72 4.01 -12.69
N ALA A 33 4.09 2.90 -12.05
CA ALA A 33 4.73 2.97 -10.74
C ALA A 33 6.12 3.59 -10.83
N ILE A 34 6.91 3.19 -11.84
CA ILE A 34 8.26 3.74 -12.03
C ILE A 34 8.18 5.24 -12.33
N VAL A 35 7.20 5.65 -13.13
CA VAL A 35 7.02 7.07 -13.41
C VAL A 35 6.68 7.83 -12.12
N ALA A 36 5.80 7.27 -11.30
CA ALA A 36 5.47 7.90 -10.01
C ALA A 36 6.71 8.05 -9.15
N MET A 37 7.53 7.00 -9.07
CA MET A 37 8.76 7.06 -8.29
C MET A 37 9.74 8.08 -8.85
N LYS A 38 9.90 8.09 -10.16
CA LYS A 38 10.82 9.02 -10.84
C LYS A 38 10.41 10.47 -10.63
N GLU A 39 9.12 10.74 -10.70
CA GLU A 39 8.58 12.09 -10.56
C GLU A 39 8.31 12.48 -9.12
N ARG A 40 8.72 11.65 -8.17
CA ARG A 40 8.53 11.88 -6.73
C ARG A 40 7.05 12.03 -6.37
N ARG A 41 6.19 11.30 -7.06
CA ARG A 41 4.78 11.22 -6.72
C ARG A 41 4.57 10.08 -5.73
N LYS A 42 3.46 10.13 -5.00
CA LYS A 42 3.19 9.10 -4.00
C LYS A 42 2.87 7.77 -4.68
N LEU A 43 3.53 6.73 -4.22
CA LEU A 43 3.25 5.37 -4.65
C LEU A 43 2.94 4.55 -3.41
N ILE A 44 1.81 3.88 -3.44
CA ILE A 44 1.39 2.99 -2.36
C ILE A 44 1.26 1.60 -2.95
N ILE A 45 1.89 0.63 -2.30
CA ILE A 45 1.72 -0.77 -2.71
C ILE A 45 1.09 -1.54 -1.55
N VAL A 46 0.22 -2.48 -1.90
CA VAL A 46 -0.47 -3.32 -0.93
C VAL A 46 -0.10 -4.77 -1.22
N PRO A 47 1.03 -5.24 -0.67
CA PRO A 47 1.51 -6.59 -0.96
C PRO A 47 0.62 -7.66 -0.32
N ARG A 48 0.56 -8.81 -0.96
CA ARG A 48 -0.16 -9.97 -0.45
C ARG A 48 0.63 -11.23 -0.76
N GLU A 49 1.40 -11.67 0.20
CA GLU A 49 2.17 -12.90 0.14
C GLU A 49 2.13 -13.55 1.52
N ALA A 50 2.16 -14.88 1.54
CA ALA A 50 2.19 -15.61 2.81
C ALA A 50 2.83 -16.98 2.57
N PRO A 51 3.99 -17.25 3.15
CA PRO A 51 4.85 -16.32 3.88
C PRO A 51 5.66 -15.43 2.94
N TYR A 52 6.32 -14.43 3.47
CA TYR A 52 7.26 -13.63 2.69
C TYR A 52 8.61 -14.32 2.61
N ALA A 53 9.16 -14.41 1.41
CA ALA A 53 10.56 -14.81 1.25
C ALA A 53 11.46 -13.63 1.60
N THR A 54 12.70 -13.93 1.94
CA THR A 54 13.67 -12.88 2.24
C THR A 54 13.78 -11.87 1.10
N ILE A 55 13.75 -12.34 -0.15
CA ILE A 55 13.85 -11.44 -1.29
C ILE A 55 12.68 -10.46 -1.34
N HIS A 56 11.48 -10.90 -0.96
CA HIS A 56 10.32 -9.98 -0.89
C HIS A 56 10.55 -8.90 0.14
N LEU A 57 11.03 -9.29 1.32
CA LEU A 57 11.27 -8.33 2.40
C LEU A 57 12.37 -7.35 2.04
N GLU A 58 13.44 -7.83 1.40
CA GLU A 58 14.53 -6.95 0.97
C GLU A 58 14.05 -5.96 -0.08
N ASN A 59 13.24 -6.43 -1.04
CA ASN A 59 12.72 -5.56 -2.08
C ASN A 59 11.77 -4.51 -1.49
N MET A 60 10.94 -4.91 -0.52
CA MET A 60 10.05 -3.95 0.15
C MET A 60 10.85 -2.92 0.95
N ALA A 61 11.91 -3.36 1.62
CA ALA A 61 12.77 -2.43 2.35
C ALA A 61 13.40 -1.41 1.40
N LYS A 62 13.84 -1.88 0.23
CA LYS A 62 14.43 -0.98 -0.77
C LYS A 62 13.41 0.03 -1.26
N LEU A 63 12.20 -0.41 -1.59
CA LEU A 63 11.15 0.50 -2.05
C LEU A 63 10.76 1.48 -0.96
N SER A 64 10.68 1.00 0.28
CA SER A 64 10.37 1.87 1.41
C SER A 64 11.41 2.97 1.59
N SER A 65 12.67 2.65 1.34
CA SER A 65 13.75 3.64 1.45
C SER A 65 13.65 4.72 0.35
N MET A 66 12.85 4.45 -0.68
CA MET A 66 12.63 5.40 -1.77
C MET A 66 11.24 6.06 -1.67
N ASP A 67 10.73 6.14 -0.45
CA ASP A 67 9.47 6.81 -0.12
C ASP A 67 8.21 6.11 -0.65
N THR A 68 8.31 4.85 -1.03
CA THR A 68 7.11 4.07 -1.36
C THR A 68 6.44 3.66 -0.05
N VAL A 69 5.13 3.90 0.04
CA VAL A 69 4.36 3.49 1.21
C VAL A 69 3.91 2.05 1.02
N ILE A 70 4.19 1.22 2.01
CA ILE A 70 3.86 -0.20 1.94
C ILE A 70 2.80 -0.49 2.99
N ILE A 71 1.60 -0.85 2.53
CA ILE A 71 0.49 -1.17 3.42
C ILE A 71 0.18 -2.64 3.25
N PRO A 72 0.51 -3.48 4.24
CA PRO A 72 0.22 -4.90 4.10
C PRO A 72 -1.29 -5.13 4.09
N ALA A 73 -1.72 -6.15 3.34
CA ALA A 73 -3.13 -6.52 3.28
C ALA A 73 -3.48 -7.35 4.52
N SER A 74 -3.19 -6.79 5.68
CA SER A 74 -3.40 -7.43 6.98
C SER A 74 -4.30 -6.54 7.81
N PRO A 75 -5.60 -6.85 7.86
CA PRO A 75 -6.52 -5.99 8.59
C PRO A 75 -6.29 -6.10 10.09
N GLY A 76 -6.53 -4.98 10.77
CA GLY A 76 -6.49 -4.97 12.22
C GLY A 76 -7.82 -5.44 12.80
N PHE A 77 -7.75 -6.03 13.98
CA PHE A 77 -8.94 -6.55 14.66
C PHE A 77 -9.28 -5.76 15.92
N TYR A 78 -8.47 -4.77 16.26
CA TYR A 78 -8.65 -4.04 17.52
C TYR A 78 -9.89 -3.13 17.51
N ASN A 79 -10.50 -2.88 16.35
CA ASN A 79 -11.74 -2.11 16.24
C ASN A 79 -12.97 -3.01 16.27
N HIS A 80 -12.82 -4.28 16.64
CA HIS A 80 -13.92 -5.24 16.75
C HIS A 80 -14.71 -5.36 15.43
N PRO A 81 -14.05 -5.76 14.35
CA PRO A 81 -14.74 -5.92 13.08
C PRO A 81 -15.80 -7.01 13.17
N LYS A 82 -16.94 -6.79 12.54
CA LYS A 82 -18.07 -7.72 12.61
C LYS A 82 -18.33 -8.43 11.29
N SER A 83 -17.61 -8.08 10.24
CA SER A 83 -17.82 -8.64 8.92
C SER A 83 -16.52 -8.57 8.13
N ILE A 84 -16.51 -9.29 7.00
CA ILE A 84 -15.38 -9.20 6.07
C ILE A 84 -15.29 -7.78 5.49
N ASP A 85 -16.44 -7.15 5.25
CA ASP A 85 -16.44 -5.77 4.75
C ASP A 85 -15.73 -4.83 5.71
N ASP A 86 -15.88 -5.04 7.02
CA ASP A 86 -15.16 -4.22 8.00
C ASP A 86 -13.65 -4.39 7.87
N LEU A 87 -13.20 -5.62 7.61
CA LEU A 87 -11.77 -5.89 7.44
C LEU A 87 -11.25 -5.23 6.17
N VAL A 88 -12.01 -5.30 5.08
CA VAL A 88 -11.65 -4.64 3.82
C VAL A 88 -11.61 -3.13 4.02
N ASP A 89 -12.61 -2.59 4.70
CA ASP A 89 -12.68 -1.15 4.95
C ASP A 89 -11.47 -0.65 5.74
N PHE A 90 -10.95 -1.47 6.65
CA PHE A 90 -9.74 -1.11 7.40
C PHE A 90 -8.58 -0.80 6.44
N ILE A 91 -8.36 -1.69 5.46
CA ILE A 91 -7.27 -1.52 4.51
C ILE A 91 -7.54 -0.31 3.61
N ILE A 92 -8.75 -0.18 3.11
CA ILE A 92 -9.11 0.93 2.21
C ILE A 92 -8.96 2.25 2.93
N ALA A 93 -9.40 2.32 4.20
CA ALA A 93 -9.28 3.54 4.98
C ALA A 93 -7.82 3.97 5.12
N ARG A 94 -6.91 3.00 5.37
CA ARG A 94 -5.49 3.33 5.47
C ARG A 94 -4.93 3.87 4.16
N ILE A 95 -5.35 3.29 3.02
CA ILE A 95 -4.93 3.78 1.71
C ILE A 95 -5.42 5.20 1.50
N LEU A 96 -6.71 5.44 1.78
CA LEU A 96 -7.29 6.76 1.58
C LEU A 96 -6.65 7.81 2.49
N ASP A 97 -6.32 7.44 3.72
CA ASP A 97 -5.63 8.35 4.62
C ASP A 97 -4.28 8.78 4.04
N HIS A 98 -3.56 7.85 3.41
CA HIS A 98 -2.24 8.15 2.88
C HIS A 98 -2.29 9.03 1.63
N ILE A 99 -3.35 8.94 0.83
CA ILE A 99 -3.48 9.81 -0.35
C ILE A 99 -4.24 11.10 -0.04
N GLY A 100 -4.66 11.28 1.21
CA GLY A 100 -5.29 12.52 1.64
C GLY A 100 -6.76 12.65 1.26
N TYR A 101 -7.43 11.53 0.97
CA TYR A 101 -8.84 11.53 0.61
C TYR A 101 -9.70 11.41 1.86
N GLU A 102 -10.66 12.32 2.03
CA GLU A 102 -11.56 12.26 3.17
C GLU A 102 -12.58 11.14 2.98
N HIS A 103 -12.84 10.41 4.06
CA HIS A 103 -13.74 9.27 4.02
C HIS A 103 -14.31 9.01 5.40
N ASN A 104 -15.32 8.15 5.43
CA ASN A 104 -15.94 7.69 6.68
C ASN A 104 -15.78 6.18 6.86
N LEU A 105 -14.82 5.58 6.20
CA LEU A 105 -14.60 4.13 6.28
C LEU A 105 -13.80 3.80 7.52
N GLY A 106 -14.32 2.88 8.32
CA GLY A 106 -13.64 2.45 9.52
C GLY A 106 -13.32 3.60 10.46
N LYS A 107 -12.51 3.33 11.45
CA LYS A 107 -12.01 4.36 12.35
C LYS A 107 -10.61 4.75 11.97
N ARG A 108 -10.35 6.05 11.92
CA ARG A 108 -9.00 6.54 11.74
C ARG A 108 -8.17 6.19 12.96
N TRP A 109 -6.92 5.84 12.71
CA TRP A 109 -6.00 5.61 13.79
C TRP A 109 -5.57 6.96 14.40
N THR A 110 -5.86 7.16 15.67
CA THR A 110 -5.50 8.40 16.36
C THR A 110 -4.64 8.15 17.59
N GLY A 111 -4.37 6.89 17.91
CA GLY A 111 -3.68 6.56 19.15
C GLY A 111 -4.60 6.49 20.35
N GLU A 112 -5.81 6.99 20.20
CA GLU A 112 -6.78 7.02 21.31
C GLU A 112 -7.86 5.98 21.17
N GLU A 113 -7.94 5.31 20.05
CA GLU A 113 -9.07 4.45 19.70
C GLU A 113 -8.74 2.97 19.81
N ILE A 114 -7.65 2.63 20.45
CA ILE A 114 -7.30 1.23 20.68
C ILE A 114 -7.95 0.81 21.96
N ASN A 115 -9.01 0.09 21.86
CA ASN A 115 -9.69 -0.45 23.04
C ASN A 115 -10.22 -1.82 22.75
#